data_63ef43add593df9debc219ed5c38d3ca
#
_entry.id   63ef43add593df9debc219ed5c38d3ca
#
_cell.length_a   1.000
_cell.length_b   1.000
_cell.length_c   1.000
_cell.angle_alpha   90.00
_cell.angle_beta   90.00
_cell.angle_gamma   90.00
#
_symmetry.space_group_name_H-M   'P 1'
#
loop_
_entity.id
_entity.type
_entity.pdbx_description
1 polymer ?
#
loop_
_entity_poly.entity_id
_entity_poly.type
_entity_poly.pdbx_seq_one_letter_code
_entity_poly.pdbx_strand_id
1 'polypeptide(L)'
;MVREGREKEFEWLCDQLLNMAPHTGGTVLPNNTEAKKPNIYLYPETETEITVTFEKPEYLTSSIPDYRGAWTVTASPDGKLTDTVGNSYGYLFYEALVKKKAFQTEEGFLIPADNREETFRRILTAYGFNEQETADFIEYWSDYLKGGTDYLMYPMLTDGVDAAMPVSFSVNPDSITRIWFGFAHYDGS
;
A
#
# COMPACT_ATOMS: atom_id res chain seq x y z
N MET A 1 11.86 3.99 -16.32
CA MET A 1 12.69 2.95 -15.68
C MET A 1 12.07 2.61 -14.36
N VAL A 2 11.50 1.44 -14.26
CA VAL A 2 11.26 0.89 -12.95
C VAL A 2 12.65 0.64 -12.38
N ARG A 3 13.01 1.29 -11.28
CA ARG A 3 14.36 1.21 -10.73
C ARG A 3 14.64 -0.21 -10.29
N GLU A 4 15.64 -0.88 -10.87
CA GLU A 4 16.04 -2.25 -10.53
C GLU A 4 16.10 -2.46 -9.02
N GLY A 5 15.44 -3.53 -8.55
CA GLY A 5 15.49 -3.98 -7.17
C GLY A 5 14.79 -3.10 -6.14
N ARG A 6 13.83 -2.26 -6.55
CA ARG A 6 13.08 -1.41 -5.64
C ARG A 6 11.62 -1.74 -5.68
N GLU A 7 11.22 -2.28 -4.64
CA GLU A 7 9.89 -2.78 -4.39
C GLU A 7 8.97 -1.70 -3.84
N LYS A 8 7.74 -1.61 -4.34
CA LYS A 8 6.75 -0.57 -4.01
C LYS A 8 5.55 -1.12 -3.28
N GLU A 9 5.04 -0.32 -2.46
CA GLU A 9 4.33 -0.49 -1.24
C GLU A 9 2.86 -0.63 -1.29
N PHE A 10 2.42 -1.31 -0.29
CA PHE A 10 1.03 -1.28 0.11
C PHE A 10 0.95 -1.50 1.62
N GLU A 11 0.03 -0.80 2.29
CA GLU A 11 -0.09 -0.74 3.73
C GLU A 11 -1.45 -1.22 4.19
N TRP A 12 -1.49 -1.82 5.34
CA TRP A 12 -2.74 -2.17 5.97
C TRP A 12 -2.60 -2.35 7.47
N LEU A 13 -3.69 -2.15 8.16
CA LEU A 13 -3.78 -2.28 9.59
C LEU A 13 -4.57 -3.54 9.95
N CYS A 14 -4.03 -4.39 10.80
CA CYS A 14 -4.74 -5.57 11.29
C CYS A 14 -5.66 -5.20 12.44
N ASP A 15 -6.90 -4.78 12.12
CA ASP A 15 -7.90 -4.30 13.10
C ASP A 15 -8.17 -5.28 14.25
N GLN A 16 -7.97 -6.59 14.02
CA GLN A 16 -8.19 -7.58 15.07
C GLN A 16 -7.05 -7.69 16.09
N LEU A 17 -5.84 -7.28 15.72
CA LEU A 17 -4.76 -7.17 16.70
C LEU A 17 -4.92 -5.90 17.55
N LEU A 18 -5.70 -4.94 17.07
CA LEU A 18 -5.87 -3.65 17.70
C LEU A 18 -7.14 -3.50 18.56
N ASN A 19 -8.00 -4.54 18.65
CA ASN A 19 -9.30 -4.45 19.37
C ASN A 19 -10.12 -3.21 19.00
N MET A 20 -10.08 -2.75 17.77
CA MET A 20 -10.88 -1.60 17.34
C MET A 20 -12.31 -2.03 17.01
N ALA A 21 -13.28 -1.25 17.50
CA ALA A 21 -14.68 -1.45 17.19
C ALA A 21 -14.92 -1.39 15.67
N PRO A 22 -15.79 -2.24 15.10
CA PRO A 22 -16.04 -2.27 13.67
C PRO A 22 -16.63 -0.92 13.23
N HIS A 23 -16.02 -0.31 12.22
CA HIS A 23 -16.69 0.76 11.50
C HIS A 23 -17.87 0.15 10.76
N THR A 24 -19.07 0.61 11.09
CA THR A 24 -20.34 0.13 10.57
C THR A 24 -20.45 0.42 9.07
N GLY A 25 -20.48 -0.63 8.24
CA GLY A 25 -20.77 -0.47 6.81
C GLY A 25 -20.64 -1.71 5.92
N GLY A 26 -19.99 -2.76 6.36
CA GLY A 26 -19.88 -4.00 5.60
C GLY A 26 -19.82 -5.21 6.53
N THR A 27 -20.36 -6.34 6.11
CA THR A 27 -20.22 -7.60 6.85
C THR A 27 -18.77 -8.06 6.74
N VAL A 28 -17.91 -7.63 7.67
CA VAL A 28 -16.53 -8.09 7.77
C VAL A 28 -16.57 -9.57 8.13
N LEU A 29 -16.23 -10.43 7.18
CA LEU A 29 -16.10 -11.86 7.47
C LEU A 29 -14.98 -12.04 8.51
N PRO A 30 -15.14 -12.95 9.52
CA PRO A 30 -14.24 -13.04 10.67
C PRO A 30 -12.77 -13.35 10.35
N ASN A 31 -12.45 -13.72 9.10
CA ASN A 31 -11.10 -14.06 8.64
C ASN A 31 -10.53 -13.07 7.62
N ASN A 32 -11.17 -11.93 7.42
CA ASN A 32 -10.71 -10.89 6.50
C ASN A 32 -10.23 -9.66 7.26
N THR A 33 -9.38 -8.88 6.62
CA THR A 33 -8.93 -7.56 7.06
C THR A 33 -8.94 -6.60 5.88
N GLU A 34 -9.01 -5.30 6.13
CA GLU A 34 -8.96 -4.29 5.11
C GLU A 34 -7.51 -3.83 4.91
N ALA A 35 -7.01 -3.97 3.67
CA ALA A 35 -5.78 -3.33 3.25
C ALA A 35 -6.07 -1.84 3.06
N LYS A 36 -5.38 -0.98 3.82
CA LYS A 36 -5.55 0.47 3.81
C LYS A 36 -4.38 1.16 3.14
N LYS A 37 -4.71 2.19 2.35
CA LYS A 37 -3.72 3.04 1.68
C LYS A 37 -2.72 2.31 0.77
N PRO A 38 -3.05 1.19 0.09
CA PRO A 38 -2.21 0.69 -0.98
C PRO A 38 -2.14 1.70 -2.13
N ASN A 39 -0.93 2.10 -2.49
CA ASN A 39 -0.68 3.00 -3.61
C ASN A 39 0.08 2.27 -4.71
N ILE A 40 -0.24 2.55 -5.97
CA ILE A 40 0.53 2.10 -7.13
C ILE A 40 1.19 3.33 -7.76
N TYR A 41 2.52 3.37 -7.68
CA TYR A 41 3.34 4.37 -8.35
C TYR A 41 3.88 3.80 -9.65
N LEU A 42 3.87 4.58 -10.72
CA LEU A 42 4.33 4.16 -12.05
C LEU A 42 5.39 5.14 -12.55
N TYR A 43 6.58 4.64 -12.88
CA TYR A 43 7.72 5.42 -13.34
C TYR A 43 8.30 4.80 -14.62
N PRO A 44 7.66 5.00 -15.78
CA PRO A 44 8.21 4.52 -17.05
C PRO A 44 9.44 5.35 -17.46
N GLU A 45 10.29 4.80 -18.34
CA GLU A 45 11.44 5.56 -18.91
C GLU A 45 10.98 6.73 -19.80
N THR A 46 9.87 6.56 -20.48
CA THR A 46 9.25 7.56 -21.35
C THR A 46 7.77 7.63 -21.03
N GLU A 47 7.14 8.75 -21.37
CA GLU A 47 5.69 8.88 -21.22
C GLU A 47 4.96 7.70 -21.89
N THR A 48 4.19 6.96 -21.11
CA THR A 48 3.60 5.69 -21.54
C THR A 48 2.17 5.55 -21.03
N GLU A 49 1.26 5.15 -21.93
CA GLU A 49 -0.09 4.75 -21.51
C GLU A 49 -0.03 3.35 -20.91
N ILE A 50 -0.52 3.24 -19.67
CA ILE A 50 -0.52 2.01 -18.89
C ILE A 50 -1.95 1.71 -18.42
N THR A 51 -2.42 0.49 -18.70
CA THR A 51 -3.67 -0.01 -18.12
C THR A 51 -3.33 -0.96 -16.98
N VAL A 52 -3.97 -0.74 -15.82
CA VAL A 52 -3.82 -1.53 -14.60
C VAL A 52 -5.13 -2.25 -14.32
N THR A 53 -5.07 -3.57 -14.14
CA THR A 53 -6.24 -4.42 -13.94
C THR A 53 -6.04 -5.34 -12.75
N PHE A 54 -7.01 -5.39 -11.84
CA PHE A 54 -7.04 -6.37 -10.74
C PHE A 54 -7.71 -7.67 -11.18
N GLU A 55 -7.12 -8.81 -10.84
CA GLU A 55 -7.75 -10.13 -11.08
C GLU A 55 -8.92 -10.42 -10.15
N LYS A 56 -8.96 -9.75 -8.98
CA LYS A 56 -10.00 -9.89 -7.95
C LYS A 56 -10.63 -8.53 -7.62
N PRO A 57 -11.25 -7.85 -8.60
CA PRO A 57 -11.81 -6.52 -8.39
C PRO A 57 -12.92 -6.47 -7.34
N GLU A 58 -13.58 -7.61 -7.07
CA GLU A 58 -14.60 -7.76 -6.04
C GLU A 58 -14.07 -7.58 -4.61
N TYR A 59 -12.75 -7.57 -4.42
CA TYR A 59 -12.14 -7.30 -3.12
C TYR A 59 -11.89 -5.81 -2.88
N LEU A 60 -11.98 -4.97 -3.92
CA LEU A 60 -11.82 -3.53 -3.78
C LEU A 60 -12.98 -2.94 -2.96
N THR A 61 -12.63 -2.13 -1.97
CA THR A 61 -13.59 -1.41 -1.11
C THR A 61 -13.59 0.10 -1.41
N SER A 62 -12.48 0.63 -1.89
CA SER A 62 -12.33 2.03 -2.28
C SER A 62 -11.24 2.18 -3.34
N SER A 63 -11.29 3.26 -4.14
CA SER A 63 -10.23 3.56 -5.11
C SER A 63 -10.24 5.01 -5.59
N ILE A 64 -9.07 5.54 -5.93
CA ILE A 64 -8.89 6.87 -6.55
C ILE A 64 -7.82 6.73 -7.68
N PRO A 65 -8.18 7.00 -8.94
CA PRO A 65 -9.53 7.24 -9.49
C PRO A 65 -10.47 6.07 -9.24
N ASP A 66 -11.77 6.32 -9.38
CA ASP A 66 -12.80 5.27 -9.28
C ASP A 66 -12.50 4.11 -10.25
N TYR A 67 -12.41 2.87 -9.72
CA TYR A 67 -12.06 1.69 -10.50
C TYR A 67 -13.29 1.12 -11.19
N ARG A 68 -13.31 1.18 -12.53
CA ARG A 68 -14.43 0.72 -13.36
C ARG A 68 -14.07 -0.50 -14.22
N GLY A 69 -13.30 -1.42 -13.66
CA GLY A 69 -12.83 -2.62 -14.33
C GLY A 69 -11.37 -2.53 -14.79
N ALA A 70 -10.85 -1.32 -14.97
CA ALA A 70 -9.45 -1.01 -15.19
C ALA A 70 -9.17 0.46 -14.91
N TRP A 71 -7.91 0.80 -14.61
CA TRP A 71 -7.39 2.15 -14.73
C TRP A 71 -6.54 2.25 -16.01
N THR A 72 -6.81 3.23 -16.84
CA THR A 72 -5.96 3.59 -17.97
C THR A 72 -5.44 5.00 -17.74
N VAL A 73 -4.13 5.13 -17.61
CA VAL A 73 -3.45 6.39 -17.34
C VAL A 73 -2.22 6.56 -18.23
N THR A 74 -1.91 7.80 -18.58
CA THR A 74 -0.61 8.16 -19.12
C THR A 74 0.31 8.46 -17.95
N ALA A 75 1.35 7.65 -17.77
CA ALA A 75 2.38 7.82 -16.76
C ALA A 75 3.61 8.51 -17.35
N SER A 76 4.13 9.53 -16.67
CA SER A 76 5.37 10.20 -17.03
C SER A 76 6.55 9.73 -16.16
N PRO A 77 7.81 9.93 -16.60
CA PRO A 77 8.99 9.45 -15.87
C PRO A 77 9.15 10.00 -14.45
N ASP A 78 8.54 11.13 -14.15
CA ASP A 78 8.51 11.75 -12.81
C ASP A 78 7.44 11.17 -11.88
N GLY A 79 6.63 10.22 -12.39
CA GLY A 79 5.58 9.55 -11.63
C GLY A 79 4.22 10.23 -11.68
N LYS A 80 4.07 11.33 -12.43
CA LYS A 80 2.76 11.94 -12.65
C LYS A 80 1.90 11.03 -13.53
N LEU A 81 0.67 10.79 -13.10
CA LEU A 81 -0.33 10.02 -13.82
C LEU A 81 -1.43 10.95 -14.32
N THR A 82 -1.86 10.78 -15.57
CA THR A 82 -2.98 11.54 -16.15
C THR A 82 -4.01 10.54 -16.69
N ASP A 83 -5.26 10.65 -16.23
CA ASP A 83 -6.33 9.78 -16.72
C ASP A 83 -6.85 10.24 -18.10
N THR A 84 -7.74 9.44 -18.69
CA THR A 84 -8.28 9.67 -20.03
C THR A 84 -9.14 10.92 -20.16
N VAL A 85 -9.53 11.55 -19.05
CA VAL A 85 -10.31 12.81 -19.03
C VAL A 85 -9.48 14.03 -18.58
N GLY A 86 -8.19 13.82 -18.31
CA GLY A 86 -7.22 14.89 -18.04
C GLY A 86 -7.00 15.20 -16.56
N ASN A 87 -7.52 14.41 -15.63
CA ASN A 87 -7.18 14.57 -14.22
C ASN A 87 -5.78 14.02 -13.94
N SER A 88 -5.10 14.63 -12.96
CA SER A 88 -3.74 14.24 -12.60
C SER A 88 -3.67 13.65 -11.19
N TYR A 89 -2.82 12.63 -11.01
CA TYR A 89 -2.62 11.91 -9.75
C TYR A 89 -1.11 11.66 -9.56
N GLY A 90 -0.66 11.56 -8.31
CA GLY A 90 0.70 11.11 -7.98
C GLY A 90 0.81 9.58 -7.91
N TYR A 91 -0.31 8.90 -7.69
CA TYR A 91 -0.42 7.44 -7.59
C TYR A 91 -1.85 6.99 -7.86
N LEU A 92 -2.04 5.70 -8.10
CA LEU A 92 -3.35 5.05 -8.07
C LEU A 92 -3.57 4.48 -6.66
N PHE A 93 -4.63 4.91 -6.01
CA PHE A 93 -4.99 4.48 -4.67
C PHE A 93 -6.08 3.42 -4.70
N TYR A 94 -6.01 2.45 -3.79
CA TYR A 94 -7.12 1.53 -3.53
C TYR A 94 -7.14 1.07 -2.07
N GLU A 95 -8.27 0.52 -1.66
CA GLU A 95 -8.42 -0.29 -0.46
C GLU A 95 -9.06 -1.62 -0.84
N ALA A 96 -8.75 -2.69 -0.13
CA ALA A 96 -9.22 -4.02 -0.46
C ALA A 96 -9.46 -4.86 0.78
N LEU A 97 -10.52 -5.70 0.74
CA LEU A 97 -10.83 -6.68 1.76
C LEU A 97 -10.11 -7.99 1.45
N VAL A 98 -9.08 -8.34 2.22
CA VAL A 98 -8.22 -9.49 2.00
C VAL A 98 -8.21 -10.46 3.19
N LYS A 99 -7.74 -11.69 2.98
CA LYS A 99 -7.68 -12.68 4.06
C LYS A 99 -6.50 -12.40 4.99
N LYS A 100 -6.75 -12.35 6.30
CA LYS A 100 -5.72 -12.14 7.33
C LYS A 100 -4.55 -13.10 7.25
N LYS A 101 -4.81 -14.37 6.97
CA LYS A 101 -3.76 -15.39 6.86
C LYS A 101 -2.75 -15.14 5.74
N ALA A 102 -2.98 -14.17 4.86
CA ALA A 102 -2.02 -13.77 3.85
C ALA A 102 -0.82 -13.02 4.45
N PHE A 103 -0.97 -12.50 5.67
CA PHE A 103 0.00 -11.61 6.29
C PHE A 103 0.88 -12.35 7.30
N GLN A 104 2.19 -12.15 7.19
CA GLN A 104 3.15 -12.63 8.15
C GLN A 104 3.18 -11.72 9.39
N THR A 105 3.45 -12.28 10.57
CA THR A 105 3.62 -11.57 11.85
C THR A 105 4.84 -12.09 12.61
N GLU A 106 5.77 -12.70 11.92
CA GLU A 106 6.97 -13.32 12.52
C GLU A 106 8.14 -12.34 12.54
N GLU A 107 8.33 -11.58 11.46
CA GLU A 107 9.42 -10.61 11.32
C GLU A 107 8.85 -9.20 11.15
N GLY A 108 9.19 -8.30 12.07
CA GLY A 108 8.68 -6.92 12.08
C GLY A 108 9.66 -5.93 12.69
N PHE A 109 9.29 -4.67 12.61
CA PHE A 109 10.06 -3.55 13.14
C PHE A 109 9.30 -2.90 14.29
N LEU A 110 9.99 -2.59 15.39
CA LEU A 110 9.43 -1.74 16.42
C LEU A 110 9.37 -0.29 15.92
N ILE A 111 8.20 0.32 16.04
CA ILE A 111 7.92 1.71 15.71
C ILE A 111 7.60 2.46 17.00
N PRO A 112 8.61 3.08 17.64
CA PRO A 112 8.41 3.81 18.88
C PRO A 112 7.53 5.05 18.68
N ALA A 113 6.65 5.33 19.62
CA ALA A 113 5.74 6.49 19.58
C ALA A 113 6.48 7.83 19.53
N ASP A 114 7.59 7.93 20.24
CA ASP A 114 8.40 9.14 20.37
C ASP A 114 9.37 9.39 19.18
N ASN A 115 9.61 8.38 18.36
CA ASN A 115 10.51 8.47 17.20
C ASN A 115 9.92 7.81 15.92
N ARG A 116 8.60 7.88 15.76
CA ARG A 116 7.86 7.18 14.71
C ARG A 116 8.29 7.60 13.32
N GLU A 117 8.28 8.89 13.04
CA GLU A 117 8.58 9.43 11.72
C GLU A 117 9.99 9.09 11.25
N GLU A 118 10.99 9.27 12.10
CA GLU A 118 12.39 8.92 11.81
C GLU A 118 12.53 7.42 11.54
N THR A 119 11.83 6.59 12.33
CA THR A 119 11.83 5.14 12.18
C THR A 119 11.21 4.73 10.85
N PHE A 120 10.08 5.33 10.47
CA PHE A 120 9.47 5.09 9.16
C PHE A 120 10.43 5.49 8.03
N ARG A 121 11.00 6.68 8.05
CA ARG A 121 11.96 7.12 7.02
C ARG A 121 13.08 6.11 6.82
N ARG A 122 13.70 5.65 7.90
CA ARG A 122 14.80 4.68 7.85
C ARG A 122 14.37 3.35 7.23
N ILE A 123 13.22 2.82 7.63
CA ILE A 123 12.71 1.54 7.13
C ILE A 123 12.32 1.67 5.66
N LEU A 124 11.53 2.68 5.31
CA LEU A 124 11.05 2.88 3.94
C LEU A 124 12.21 3.12 2.97
N THR A 125 13.20 3.92 3.36
CA THR A 125 14.42 4.11 2.56
C THR A 125 15.15 2.78 2.31
N ALA A 126 15.23 1.90 3.31
CA ALA A 126 15.84 0.57 3.16
C ALA A 126 15.06 -0.31 2.17
N TYR A 127 13.74 -0.18 2.09
CA TYR A 127 12.90 -0.82 1.08
C TYR A 127 12.89 -0.09 -0.27
N GLY A 128 13.60 1.04 -0.38
CA GLY A 128 13.82 1.75 -1.64
C GLY A 128 12.79 2.81 -1.98
N PHE A 129 11.98 3.21 -1.02
CA PHE A 129 11.05 4.33 -1.18
C PHE A 129 11.79 5.64 -1.47
N ASN A 130 11.27 6.44 -2.38
CA ASN A 130 11.77 7.78 -2.61
C ASN A 130 11.20 8.77 -1.56
N GLU A 131 11.62 10.03 -1.64
CA GLU A 131 11.20 11.06 -0.68
C GLU A 131 9.69 11.33 -0.71
N GLN A 132 9.08 11.35 -1.90
CA GLN A 132 7.64 11.60 -2.05
C GLN A 132 6.82 10.42 -1.51
N GLU A 133 7.17 9.21 -1.89
CA GLU A 133 6.52 7.98 -1.42
C GLU A 133 6.61 7.87 0.12
N THR A 134 7.77 8.22 0.68
CA THR A 134 7.98 8.24 2.14
C THR A 134 7.12 9.32 2.81
N ALA A 135 6.99 10.50 2.21
CA ALA A 135 6.17 11.57 2.74
C ALA A 135 4.67 11.20 2.72
N ASP A 136 4.18 10.65 1.60
CA ASP A 136 2.79 10.18 1.45
C ASP A 136 2.44 9.11 2.50
N PHE A 137 3.40 8.20 2.78
CA PHE A 137 3.26 7.19 3.83
C PHE A 137 3.14 7.83 5.21
N ILE A 138 4.10 8.67 5.58
CA ILE A 138 4.19 9.28 6.90
C ILE A 138 2.96 10.15 7.18
N GLU A 139 2.52 10.96 6.20
CA GLU A 139 1.33 11.80 6.32
C GLU A 139 0.11 10.99 6.74
N TYR A 140 -0.17 9.90 6.03
CA TYR A 140 -1.32 9.05 6.32
C TYR A 140 -1.19 8.32 7.67
N TRP A 141 -0.07 7.61 7.89
CA TRP A 141 0.06 6.73 9.03
C TRP A 141 0.33 7.47 10.33
N SER A 142 0.92 8.66 10.31
CA SER A 142 1.10 9.48 11.50
C SER A 142 -0.24 9.94 12.09
N ASP A 143 -1.22 10.21 11.23
CA ASP A 143 -2.57 10.58 11.67
C ASP A 143 -3.39 9.36 12.08
N TYR A 144 -3.20 8.22 11.40
CA TYR A 144 -3.97 7.01 11.63
C TYR A 144 -3.56 6.26 12.91
N LEU A 145 -2.26 6.15 13.17
CA LEU A 145 -1.72 5.46 14.34
C LEU A 145 -1.84 6.35 15.60
N LYS A 146 -2.37 5.78 16.67
CA LYS A 146 -2.60 6.52 17.92
C LYS A 146 -1.30 7.10 18.48
N GLY A 147 -1.32 8.38 18.84
CA GLY A 147 -0.21 9.03 19.53
C GLY A 147 0.09 8.37 20.88
N GLY A 148 1.38 8.32 21.25
CA GLY A 148 1.83 7.75 22.52
C GLY A 148 1.78 6.21 22.60
N THR A 149 1.54 5.53 21.49
CA THR A 149 1.50 4.06 21.41
C THR A 149 2.60 3.54 20.51
N ASP A 150 3.36 2.57 20.99
CA ASP A 150 4.34 1.84 20.17
C ASP A 150 3.62 0.80 19.31
N TYR A 151 4.16 0.55 18.12
CA TYR A 151 3.63 -0.45 17.18
C TYR A 151 4.71 -1.39 16.71
N LEU A 152 4.31 -2.60 16.34
CA LEU A 152 5.07 -3.48 15.46
C LEU A 152 4.58 -3.30 14.03
N MET A 153 5.50 -3.13 13.09
CA MET A 153 5.23 -3.01 11.66
C MET A 153 5.78 -4.23 10.93
N TYR A 154 4.92 -4.99 10.28
CA TYR A 154 5.23 -6.23 9.59
C TYR A 154 5.18 -6.05 8.07
N PRO A 155 6.31 -6.17 7.36
CA PRO A 155 6.32 -6.07 5.91
C PRO A 155 5.76 -7.34 5.26
N MET A 156 4.97 -7.16 4.22
CA MET A 156 4.52 -8.19 3.30
C MET A 156 5.01 -7.82 1.91
N LEU A 157 5.97 -8.60 1.42
CA LEU A 157 6.67 -8.33 0.17
C LEU A 157 5.84 -8.76 -1.06
N THR A 158 6.33 -8.42 -2.23
CA THR A 158 5.67 -8.57 -3.54
C THR A 158 4.96 -9.91 -3.73
N ASP A 159 5.60 -11.04 -3.47
CA ASP A 159 4.99 -12.37 -3.66
C ASP A 159 3.75 -12.56 -2.79
N GLY A 160 3.78 -12.08 -1.54
CA GLY A 160 2.64 -12.15 -0.64
C GLY A 160 1.50 -11.23 -1.06
N VAL A 161 1.84 -10.01 -1.48
CA VAL A 161 0.86 -9.03 -1.99
C VAL A 161 0.21 -9.54 -3.28
N ASP A 162 0.99 -10.09 -4.22
CA ASP A 162 0.49 -10.65 -5.48
C ASP A 162 -0.41 -11.86 -5.25
N ALA A 163 -0.09 -12.72 -4.28
CA ALA A 163 -0.96 -13.82 -3.90
C ALA A 163 -2.30 -13.34 -3.30
N ALA A 164 -2.29 -12.26 -2.53
CA ALA A 164 -3.48 -11.69 -1.91
C ALA A 164 -4.33 -10.88 -2.90
N MET A 165 -3.70 -10.03 -3.71
CA MET A 165 -4.36 -9.08 -4.61
C MET A 165 -3.58 -8.99 -5.94
N PRO A 166 -3.72 -9.99 -6.84
CA PRO A 166 -3.02 -10.00 -8.13
C PRO A 166 -3.41 -8.80 -8.99
N VAL A 167 -2.42 -8.19 -9.64
CA VAL A 167 -2.60 -7.07 -10.56
C VAL A 167 -1.83 -7.32 -11.84
N SER A 168 -2.39 -6.89 -12.98
CA SER A 168 -1.79 -6.97 -14.30
C SER A 168 -1.61 -5.58 -14.90
N PHE A 169 -0.55 -5.39 -15.68
CA PHE A 169 -0.23 -4.17 -16.37
C PHE A 169 -0.19 -4.43 -17.89
N SER A 170 -0.71 -3.50 -18.70
CA SER A 170 -0.68 -3.61 -20.17
C SER A 170 0.74 -3.52 -20.75
N VAL A 171 1.65 -2.89 -20.05
CA VAL A 171 3.08 -2.82 -20.34
C VAL A 171 3.81 -3.52 -19.22
N ASN A 172 4.62 -4.52 -19.52
CA ASN A 172 5.43 -5.20 -18.52
C ASN A 172 6.49 -4.22 -17.99
N PRO A 173 6.44 -3.83 -16.73
CA PRO A 173 7.50 -3.02 -16.15
C PRO A 173 8.77 -3.87 -15.98
N ASP A 174 9.94 -3.25 -16.13
CA ASP A 174 11.25 -3.91 -15.94
C ASP A 174 11.42 -4.45 -14.51
N SER A 175 10.81 -3.78 -13.53
CA SER A 175 10.64 -4.31 -12.18
C SER A 175 9.35 -3.80 -11.55
N ILE A 176 8.74 -4.63 -10.72
CA ILE A 176 7.58 -4.26 -9.91
C ILE A 176 7.94 -4.50 -8.46
N THR A 177 7.66 -3.52 -7.65
CA THR A 177 7.70 -3.66 -6.22
C THR A 177 6.34 -3.41 -5.61
N ARG A 178 5.89 -4.33 -4.81
CA ARG A 178 4.66 -4.23 -4.04
C ARG A 178 4.94 -4.63 -2.60
N ILE A 179 4.79 -3.68 -1.67
CA ILE A 179 4.95 -3.94 -0.24
C ILE A 179 3.72 -3.44 0.49
N TRP A 180 3.16 -4.29 1.33
CA TRP A 180 2.16 -3.90 2.33
C TRP A 180 2.79 -3.95 3.72
N PHE A 181 2.28 -3.14 4.63
CA PHE A 181 2.71 -3.16 6.03
C PHE A 181 1.52 -3.43 6.94
N GLY A 182 1.65 -4.45 7.78
CA GLY A 182 0.72 -4.72 8.86
C GLY A 182 1.19 -4.03 10.15
N PHE A 183 0.24 -3.49 10.91
CA PHE A 183 0.54 -2.87 12.20
C PHE A 183 -0.16 -3.60 13.34
N ALA A 184 0.54 -3.79 14.45
CA ALA A 184 0.00 -4.28 15.71
C ALA A 184 0.46 -3.41 16.86
N HIS A 185 -0.35 -3.27 17.90
CA HIS A 185 0.09 -2.61 19.14
C HIS A 185 1.25 -3.39 19.75
N TYR A 186 2.23 -2.67 20.27
CA TYR A 186 3.29 -3.24 21.07
C TYR A 186 3.11 -2.79 22.53
N ASP A 187 2.98 -3.75 23.44
CA ASP A 187 2.77 -3.55 24.87
C ASP A 187 4.01 -3.85 25.73
N GLY A 188 5.16 -4.12 25.06
CA GLY A 188 6.42 -4.37 25.75
C GLY A 188 6.62 -5.82 26.22
N SER A 189 5.74 -6.77 25.84
CA SER A 189 5.82 -8.18 26.22
C SER A 189 6.47 -9.04 25.15
#